data_8070a29ab0374064e9213dafd595522f
#
_entry.id   8070a29ab0374064e9213dafd595522f
#
_cell.length_a   1.000
_cell.length_b   1.000
_cell.length_c   1.000
_cell.angle_alpha   90.00
_cell.angle_beta   90.00
_cell.angle_gamma   90.00
#
_symmetry.space_group_name_H-M   'P 1'
#
loop_
_entity.id
_entity.type
_entity.pdbx_description
1 polymer ?
#
loop_
_entity_poly.entity_id
_entity_poly.type
_entity_poly.pdbx_seq_one_letter_code
_entity_poly.pdbx_strand_id
1 'polypeptide(L)'
;MMMRCLALRYRYGGLHMRILVTGGTGFIGSHTCIELINAGYDVVIADNLYNSKALVVDRIEELAGKRPVFYEVDVTDKPAMNELFDKEKIDAVIHFAGYKAVGESTRKPIEYYHNNIESTLVLCDVMRNHGVKKIVFSSSATVYGDPAFIPITEECPMGERTNPYGETKAMQERILTDIWRSDNEWQVMLLRYFNPIGAHASGRIGEDPKGIPNNLLPYVAQVATGKLEKVHVFGNDYDTPDGTGVRDYIHVVDLAKGHVAAIKGMETLPGVQIFNLGTGHGYSVLDIIRAFSKACGKDLPYVIDPRRPGDVATCYSDPTKAREVLGWVAEKNLEDMCADAWNWQSHNPNGYEG
;
A
#
# COMPACT_ATOMS: atom_id res chain seq x y z
N MET A 1 -25.92 -8.24 -40.86
CA MET A 1 -25.09 -9.35 -40.38
C MET A 1 -23.72 -8.89 -39.83
N MET A 2 -23.22 -7.70 -40.19
CA MET A 2 -21.93 -7.13 -39.71
C MET A 2 -21.95 -6.51 -38.30
N MET A 3 -23.09 -6.01 -37.83
CA MET A 3 -23.21 -5.39 -36.49
C MET A 3 -23.29 -6.37 -35.30
N ARG A 4 -23.59 -7.65 -35.52
CA ARG A 4 -23.58 -8.67 -34.45
C ARG A 4 -22.22 -9.25 -34.11
N CYS A 5 -21.22 -9.12 -35.00
CA CYS A 5 -19.85 -9.58 -34.73
C CYS A 5 -19.04 -8.61 -33.88
N LEU A 6 -19.34 -7.31 -33.87
CA LEU A 6 -18.63 -6.33 -33.02
C LEU A 6 -19.07 -6.41 -31.54
N ALA A 7 -20.34 -6.73 -31.28
CA ALA A 7 -20.85 -6.83 -29.90
C ALA A 7 -20.38 -8.11 -29.15
N LEU A 8 -19.95 -9.16 -29.87
CA LEU A 8 -19.40 -10.39 -29.29
C LEU A 8 -17.89 -10.31 -29.01
N ARG A 9 -17.17 -9.42 -29.68
CA ARG A 9 -15.74 -9.15 -29.37
C ARG A 9 -15.53 -8.38 -28.05
N TYR A 10 -16.53 -7.62 -27.60
CA TYR A 10 -16.48 -6.89 -26.30
C TYR A 10 -16.81 -7.79 -25.09
N ARG A 11 -17.24 -9.03 -25.26
CA ARG A 11 -17.55 -9.96 -24.16
C ARG A 11 -16.48 -11.01 -23.84
N TYR A 12 -15.45 -11.21 -24.69
CA TYR A 12 -14.39 -12.21 -24.47
C TYR A 12 -13.03 -11.80 -25.06
N GLY A 13 -12.73 -10.50 -25.15
CA GLY A 13 -11.49 -9.99 -25.72
C GLY A 13 -10.88 -8.87 -24.90
N GLY A 14 -10.96 -8.91 -23.57
CA GLY A 14 -10.08 -8.14 -22.71
C GLY A 14 -8.66 -8.63 -22.96
N LEU A 15 -7.78 -7.77 -23.47
CA LEU A 15 -6.34 -8.00 -23.45
C LEU A 15 -5.99 -8.42 -22.01
N HIS A 16 -5.55 -9.68 -21.82
CA HIS A 16 -5.02 -10.14 -20.53
C HIS A 16 -3.74 -9.37 -20.26
N MET A 17 -3.85 -8.19 -19.65
CA MET A 17 -2.68 -7.42 -19.25
C MET A 17 -1.92 -8.21 -18.20
N ARG A 18 -0.61 -8.29 -18.39
CA ARG A 18 0.32 -8.88 -17.44
C ARG A 18 0.94 -7.78 -16.59
N ILE A 19 0.65 -7.80 -15.30
CA ILE A 19 1.05 -6.77 -14.34
C ILE A 19 2.22 -7.30 -13.50
N LEU A 20 3.35 -6.59 -13.53
CA LEU A 20 4.44 -6.81 -12.58
C LEU A 20 4.12 -6.09 -11.27
N VAL A 21 4.17 -6.81 -10.16
CA VAL A 21 4.00 -6.27 -8.82
C VAL A 21 5.32 -6.44 -8.07
N THR A 22 6.07 -5.36 -7.91
CA THR A 22 7.29 -5.38 -7.10
C THR A 22 6.92 -5.24 -5.62
N GLY A 23 7.55 -6.00 -4.73
CA GLY A 23 7.12 -6.09 -3.33
C GLY A 23 5.78 -6.83 -3.16
N GLY A 24 5.46 -7.74 -4.11
CA GLY A 24 4.17 -8.41 -4.21
C GLY A 24 3.90 -9.44 -3.12
N THR A 25 4.90 -9.88 -2.36
CA THR A 25 4.70 -10.74 -1.18
C THR A 25 4.57 -9.97 0.13
N GLY A 26 4.71 -8.64 0.10
CA GLY A 26 4.47 -7.75 1.24
C GLY A 26 2.98 -7.60 1.56
N PHE A 27 2.66 -6.90 2.66
CA PHE A 27 1.29 -6.74 3.16
C PHE A 27 0.33 -6.17 2.11
N ILE A 28 0.60 -4.98 1.55
CA ILE A 28 -0.29 -4.36 0.55
C ILE A 28 -0.18 -5.10 -0.79
N GLY A 29 1.05 -5.47 -1.19
CA GLY A 29 1.32 -6.13 -2.47
C GLY A 29 0.56 -7.45 -2.62
N SER A 30 0.53 -8.27 -1.59
CA SER A 30 -0.15 -9.57 -1.61
C SER A 30 -1.67 -9.46 -1.75
N HIS A 31 -2.30 -8.53 -1.03
CA HIS A 31 -3.73 -8.25 -1.18
C HIS A 31 -4.03 -7.68 -2.58
N THR A 32 -3.13 -6.83 -3.10
CA THR A 32 -3.27 -6.30 -4.47
C THR A 32 -3.13 -7.39 -5.52
N CYS A 33 -2.24 -8.36 -5.34
CA CYS A 33 -2.13 -9.52 -6.25
C CYS A 33 -3.42 -10.34 -6.31
N ILE A 34 -4.08 -10.56 -5.16
CA ILE A 34 -5.38 -11.24 -5.09
C ILE A 34 -6.44 -10.46 -5.89
N GLU A 35 -6.56 -9.16 -5.65
CA GLU A 35 -7.57 -8.32 -6.31
C GLU A 35 -7.31 -8.18 -7.83
N LEU A 36 -6.04 -8.13 -8.26
CA LEU A 36 -5.67 -8.14 -9.68
C LEU A 36 -6.07 -9.45 -10.36
N ILE A 37 -5.77 -10.59 -9.74
CA ILE A 37 -6.14 -11.92 -10.28
C ILE A 37 -7.66 -12.05 -10.34
N ASN A 38 -8.39 -11.63 -9.30
CA ASN A 38 -9.85 -11.63 -9.28
C ASN A 38 -10.45 -10.71 -10.35
N ALA A 39 -9.74 -9.64 -10.72
CA ALA A 39 -10.14 -8.74 -11.82
C ALA A 39 -9.75 -9.28 -13.21
N GLY A 40 -9.08 -10.45 -13.31
CA GLY A 40 -8.75 -11.13 -14.56
C GLY A 40 -7.37 -10.77 -15.12
N TYR A 41 -6.50 -10.11 -14.37
CA TYR A 41 -5.12 -9.82 -14.80
C TYR A 41 -4.19 -11.01 -14.57
N ASP A 42 -3.15 -11.13 -15.39
CA ASP A 42 -2.01 -11.99 -15.13
C ASP A 42 -1.02 -11.25 -14.20
N VAL A 43 -0.59 -11.89 -13.13
CA VAL A 43 0.29 -11.29 -12.13
C VAL A 43 1.66 -11.94 -12.13
N VAL A 44 2.71 -11.11 -12.21
CA VAL A 44 4.11 -11.47 -11.98
C VAL A 44 4.56 -10.73 -10.72
N ILE A 45 5.18 -11.42 -9.80
CA ILE A 45 5.71 -10.86 -8.54
C ILE A 45 7.23 -10.82 -8.62
N ALA A 46 7.84 -9.68 -8.28
CA ALA A 46 9.26 -9.52 -7.98
C ALA A 46 9.42 -9.07 -6.53
N ASP A 47 10.07 -9.89 -5.69
CA ASP A 47 10.26 -9.61 -4.27
C ASP A 47 11.55 -10.27 -3.79
N ASN A 48 12.37 -9.57 -2.99
CA ASN A 48 13.61 -10.13 -2.44
C ASN A 48 13.43 -10.80 -1.07
N LEU A 49 12.18 -10.92 -0.62
CA LEU A 49 11.79 -11.52 0.67
C LEU A 49 12.46 -10.86 1.91
N TYR A 50 12.96 -9.63 1.77
CA TYR A 50 13.61 -8.91 2.87
C TYR A 50 12.68 -8.79 4.10
N ASN A 51 11.40 -8.45 3.88
CA ASN A 51 10.39 -8.27 4.93
C ASN A 51 9.08 -9.02 4.63
N SER A 52 9.17 -10.12 3.92
CA SER A 52 8.06 -10.98 3.52
C SER A 52 8.50 -12.45 3.49
N LYS A 53 7.64 -13.34 3.02
CA LYS A 53 7.90 -14.78 2.95
C LYS A 53 7.35 -15.37 1.66
N ALA A 54 8.06 -16.33 1.05
CA ALA A 54 7.63 -17.01 -0.18
C ALA A 54 6.27 -17.72 -0.03
N LEU A 55 5.92 -18.19 1.19
CA LEU A 55 4.63 -18.82 1.50
C LEU A 55 3.42 -17.92 1.13
N VAL A 56 3.61 -16.60 1.09
CA VAL A 56 2.55 -15.66 0.69
C VAL A 56 2.06 -15.95 -0.73
N VAL A 57 2.93 -16.43 -1.63
CA VAL A 57 2.56 -16.80 -3.01
C VAL A 57 1.55 -17.96 -3.01
N ASP A 58 1.74 -18.96 -2.12
CA ASP A 58 0.81 -20.08 -1.96
C ASP A 58 -0.54 -19.60 -1.41
N ARG A 59 -0.52 -18.63 -0.50
CA ARG A 59 -1.74 -18.01 0.03
C ARG A 59 -2.51 -17.21 -1.02
N ILE A 60 -1.80 -16.49 -1.90
CA ILE A 60 -2.42 -15.80 -3.05
C ILE A 60 -3.09 -16.81 -3.96
N GLU A 61 -2.42 -17.92 -4.31
CA GLU A 61 -3.00 -18.99 -5.14
C GLU A 61 -4.24 -19.60 -4.48
N GLU A 62 -4.18 -19.91 -3.18
CA GLU A 62 -5.30 -20.47 -2.42
C GLU A 62 -6.54 -19.55 -2.49
N LEU A 63 -6.35 -18.23 -2.36
CA LEU A 63 -7.45 -17.27 -2.26
C LEU A 63 -7.97 -16.80 -3.62
N ALA A 64 -7.09 -16.65 -4.61
CA ALA A 64 -7.45 -16.16 -5.94
C ALA A 64 -7.69 -17.29 -6.97
N GLY A 65 -7.41 -18.55 -6.61
CA GLY A 65 -7.58 -19.70 -7.49
C GLY A 65 -6.60 -19.78 -8.67
N LYS A 66 -5.61 -18.88 -8.71
CA LYS A 66 -4.56 -18.82 -9.73
C LYS A 66 -3.24 -18.41 -9.12
N ARG A 67 -2.18 -19.19 -9.39
CA ARG A 67 -0.82 -18.89 -8.92
C ARG A 67 -0.21 -17.75 -9.73
N PRO A 68 0.26 -16.66 -9.09
CA PRO A 68 1.09 -15.68 -9.78
C PRO A 68 2.47 -16.27 -10.12
N VAL A 69 3.09 -15.76 -11.17
CA VAL A 69 4.50 -16.07 -11.44
C VAL A 69 5.34 -15.32 -10.40
N PHE A 70 6.31 -16.00 -9.78
CA PHE A 70 7.13 -15.43 -8.73
C PHE A 70 8.61 -15.48 -9.06
N TYR A 71 9.28 -14.34 -8.91
CA TYR A 71 10.72 -14.19 -8.99
C TYR A 71 11.24 -13.66 -7.66
N GLU A 72 12.11 -14.43 -7.00
CA GLU A 72 12.87 -13.93 -5.87
C GLU A 72 14.02 -13.09 -6.42
N VAL A 73 13.83 -11.77 -6.45
CA VAL A 73 14.76 -10.83 -7.06
C VAL A 73 14.71 -9.48 -6.34
N ASP A 74 15.89 -8.87 -6.16
CA ASP A 74 15.98 -7.48 -5.72
C ASP A 74 15.76 -6.53 -6.90
N VAL A 75 14.85 -5.58 -6.74
CA VAL A 75 14.51 -4.60 -7.81
C VAL A 75 15.71 -3.71 -8.15
N THR A 76 16.69 -3.57 -7.26
CA THR A 76 17.94 -2.85 -7.52
C THR A 76 18.92 -3.65 -8.37
N ASP A 77 18.72 -4.97 -8.54
CA ASP A 77 19.52 -5.81 -9.43
C ASP A 77 19.06 -5.65 -10.89
N LYS A 78 19.62 -4.66 -11.58
CA LYS A 78 19.27 -4.35 -12.95
C LYS A 78 19.43 -5.51 -13.94
N PRO A 79 20.51 -6.32 -13.93
CA PRO A 79 20.61 -7.54 -14.74
C PRO A 79 19.44 -8.49 -14.53
N ALA A 80 19.14 -8.85 -13.28
CA ALA A 80 18.06 -9.78 -12.96
C ALA A 80 16.67 -9.23 -13.37
N MET A 81 16.45 -7.93 -13.19
CA MET A 81 15.21 -7.28 -13.64
C MET A 81 15.07 -7.28 -15.18
N ASN A 82 16.16 -7.08 -15.95
CA ASN A 82 16.11 -7.21 -17.41
C ASN A 82 15.75 -8.66 -17.82
N GLU A 83 16.36 -9.68 -17.20
CA GLU A 83 16.02 -11.09 -17.46
C GLU A 83 14.54 -11.39 -17.18
N LEU A 84 13.96 -10.80 -16.13
CA LEU A 84 12.55 -10.93 -15.83
C LEU A 84 11.69 -10.35 -16.97
N PHE A 85 11.98 -9.12 -17.42
CA PHE A 85 11.25 -8.46 -18.49
C PHE A 85 11.43 -9.15 -19.85
N ASP A 86 12.60 -9.75 -20.11
CA ASP A 86 12.83 -10.57 -21.32
C ASP A 86 11.95 -11.84 -21.35
N LYS A 87 11.77 -12.46 -20.18
CA LYS A 87 10.97 -13.71 -20.03
C LYS A 87 9.48 -13.43 -19.98
N GLU A 88 9.07 -12.36 -19.30
CA GLU A 88 7.69 -12.01 -19.03
C GLU A 88 7.30 -10.77 -19.85
N LYS A 89 6.28 -10.91 -20.67
CA LYS A 89 5.74 -9.78 -21.45
C LYS A 89 4.92 -8.88 -20.50
N ILE A 90 5.58 -7.94 -19.85
CA ILE A 90 4.96 -7.01 -18.90
C ILE A 90 4.26 -5.87 -19.65
N ASP A 91 3.00 -5.58 -19.29
CA ASP A 91 2.22 -4.47 -19.86
C ASP A 91 2.19 -3.24 -18.95
N ALA A 92 2.23 -3.45 -17.64
CA ALA A 92 2.25 -2.38 -16.62
C ALA A 92 2.91 -2.87 -15.33
N VAL A 93 3.31 -1.92 -14.49
CA VAL A 93 3.97 -2.19 -13.21
C VAL A 93 3.21 -1.54 -12.06
N ILE A 94 3.08 -2.25 -10.93
CA ILE A 94 2.74 -1.68 -9.64
C ILE A 94 3.98 -1.78 -8.75
N HIS A 95 4.48 -0.63 -8.30
CA HIS A 95 5.74 -0.54 -7.57
C HIS A 95 5.51 -0.32 -6.07
N PHE A 96 5.57 -1.43 -5.29
CA PHE A 96 5.53 -1.40 -3.83
C PHE A 96 6.90 -1.54 -3.18
N ALA A 97 7.86 -2.17 -3.87
CA ALA A 97 9.18 -2.46 -3.30
C ALA A 97 9.84 -1.20 -2.73
N GLY A 98 10.24 -1.27 -1.45
CA GLY A 98 10.87 -0.16 -0.76
C GLY A 98 10.75 -0.30 0.76
N TYR A 99 11.69 0.29 1.48
CA TYR A 99 11.65 0.37 2.93
C TYR A 99 10.58 1.38 3.37
N LYS A 100 9.77 1.04 4.40
CA LYS A 100 8.58 1.82 4.78
C LYS A 100 8.54 2.29 6.23
N ALA A 101 9.47 1.89 7.07
CA ALA A 101 9.40 2.17 8.51
C ALA A 101 9.93 3.58 8.85
N VAL A 102 9.02 4.51 9.16
CA VAL A 102 9.34 5.92 9.47
C VAL A 102 10.43 6.03 10.54
N GLY A 103 10.26 5.38 11.70
CA GLY A 103 11.23 5.44 12.79
C GLY A 103 12.58 4.79 12.49
N GLU A 104 12.63 3.80 11.58
CA GLU A 104 13.90 3.23 11.12
C GLU A 104 14.61 4.18 10.16
N SER A 105 13.87 4.86 9.29
CA SER A 105 14.44 5.76 8.29
C SER A 105 15.28 6.88 8.93
N THR A 106 14.90 7.35 10.12
CA THR A 106 15.67 8.38 10.85
C THR A 106 17.01 7.86 11.40
N ARG A 107 17.12 6.55 11.61
CA ARG A 107 18.36 5.90 12.09
C ARG A 107 19.22 5.37 10.95
N LYS A 108 18.62 5.06 9.80
CA LYS A 108 19.29 4.48 8.63
C LYS A 108 18.97 5.25 7.35
N PRO A 109 19.19 6.58 7.32
CA PRO A 109 18.76 7.39 6.16
C PRO A 109 19.45 6.97 4.85
N ILE A 110 20.73 6.63 4.88
CA ILE A 110 21.49 6.25 3.68
C ILE A 110 20.89 5.01 3.04
N GLU A 111 20.58 3.97 3.83
CA GLU A 111 19.99 2.73 3.36
C GLU A 111 18.59 2.97 2.74
N TYR A 112 17.81 3.89 3.34
CA TYR A 112 16.50 4.28 2.79
C TYR A 112 16.62 4.99 1.45
N TYR A 113 17.55 5.95 1.33
CA TYR A 113 17.78 6.63 0.05
C TYR A 113 18.29 5.67 -1.02
N HIS A 114 19.31 4.86 -0.70
CA HIS A 114 19.81 3.86 -1.65
C HIS A 114 18.70 2.92 -2.09
N ASN A 115 18.07 2.21 -1.19
CA ASN A 115 17.07 1.21 -1.55
C ASN A 115 15.88 1.80 -2.31
N ASN A 116 15.27 2.87 -1.78
CA ASN A 116 14.01 3.37 -2.34
C ASN A 116 14.21 4.14 -3.65
N ILE A 117 15.26 4.94 -3.76
CA ILE A 117 15.53 5.70 -4.98
C ILE A 117 16.09 4.80 -6.07
N GLU A 118 17.09 3.95 -5.75
CA GLU A 118 17.72 3.07 -6.72
C GLU A 118 16.72 2.07 -7.31
N SER A 119 15.86 1.45 -6.48
CA SER A 119 14.82 0.54 -6.98
C SER A 119 13.91 1.21 -8.03
N THR A 120 13.50 2.46 -7.81
CA THR A 120 12.68 3.20 -8.78
C THR A 120 13.46 3.54 -10.05
N LEU A 121 14.71 3.99 -9.92
CA LEU A 121 15.55 4.33 -11.08
C LEU A 121 15.85 3.08 -11.93
N VAL A 122 16.25 1.98 -11.31
CA VAL A 122 16.51 0.71 -12.01
C VAL A 122 15.25 0.21 -12.70
N LEU A 123 14.12 0.18 -11.98
CA LEU A 123 12.85 -0.26 -12.54
C LEU A 123 12.44 0.57 -13.75
N CYS A 124 12.48 1.90 -13.66
CA CYS A 124 12.09 2.77 -14.76
C CYS A 124 13.04 2.65 -15.97
N ASP A 125 14.34 2.43 -15.73
CA ASP A 125 15.31 2.24 -16.82
C ASP A 125 15.06 0.90 -17.54
N VAL A 126 14.78 -0.18 -16.81
CA VAL A 126 14.40 -1.48 -17.37
C VAL A 126 13.08 -1.36 -18.13
N MET A 127 12.05 -0.76 -17.53
CA MET A 127 10.75 -0.51 -18.18
C MET A 127 10.93 0.23 -19.53
N ARG A 128 11.71 1.31 -19.53
CA ARG A 128 12.01 2.09 -20.74
C ARG A 128 12.66 1.23 -21.82
N ASN A 129 13.65 0.42 -21.47
CA ASN A 129 14.39 -0.45 -22.41
C ASN A 129 13.49 -1.53 -23.02
N HIS A 130 12.44 -1.96 -22.32
CA HIS A 130 11.46 -2.95 -22.79
C HIS A 130 10.16 -2.32 -23.33
N GLY A 131 10.09 -0.99 -23.46
CA GLY A 131 8.92 -0.30 -24.01
C GLY A 131 7.70 -0.29 -23.09
N VAL A 132 7.86 -0.62 -21.80
CA VAL A 132 6.79 -0.58 -20.80
C VAL A 132 6.75 0.82 -20.17
N LYS A 133 5.63 1.53 -20.32
CA LYS A 133 5.49 2.94 -19.93
C LYS A 133 4.31 3.19 -18.98
N LYS A 134 3.77 2.15 -18.35
CA LYS A 134 2.63 2.22 -17.41
C LYS A 134 3.08 1.84 -16.01
N ILE A 135 3.00 2.78 -15.06
CA ILE A 135 3.40 2.54 -13.68
C ILE A 135 2.40 3.11 -12.68
N VAL A 136 1.98 2.28 -11.72
CA VAL A 136 1.30 2.68 -10.49
C VAL A 136 2.34 2.68 -9.38
N PHE A 137 2.50 3.83 -8.73
CA PHE A 137 3.49 3.99 -7.66
C PHE A 137 2.83 4.09 -6.29
N SER A 138 3.31 3.27 -5.38
CA SER A 138 3.00 3.31 -3.95
C SER A 138 3.59 4.55 -3.29
N SER A 139 2.87 5.66 -3.33
CA SER A 139 3.24 6.85 -2.57
C SER A 139 2.60 6.83 -1.18
N SER A 140 2.71 7.91 -0.44
CA SER A 140 2.28 8.00 0.95
C SER A 140 1.78 9.41 1.29
N ALA A 141 0.81 9.51 2.20
CA ALA A 141 0.40 10.79 2.78
C ALA A 141 1.53 11.52 3.51
N THR A 142 2.64 10.83 3.85
CA THR A 142 3.83 11.47 4.43
C THR A 142 4.48 12.51 3.53
N VAL A 143 4.19 12.51 2.22
CA VAL A 143 4.66 13.57 1.29
C VAL A 143 4.06 14.93 1.60
N TYR A 144 2.92 14.99 2.26
CA TYR A 144 2.28 16.24 2.68
C TYR A 144 2.98 16.90 3.87
N GLY A 145 3.77 16.13 4.66
CA GLY A 145 4.39 16.63 5.88
C GLY A 145 3.34 17.07 6.89
N ASP A 146 3.50 18.31 7.40
CA ASP A 146 2.45 19.00 8.15
C ASP A 146 1.48 19.64 7.15
N PRO A 147 0.25 19.11 6.99
CA PRO A 147 -0.63 19.50 5.89
C PRO A 147 -1.16 20.93 6.10
N ALA A 148 -1.17 21.70 5.01
CA ALA A 148 -1.65 23.08 5.04
C ALA A 148 -3.16 23.20 5.35
N PHE A 149 -3.92 22.15 5.11
CA PHE A 149 -5.37 22.07 5.41
C PHE A 149 -5.84 20.61 5.53
N ILE A 150 -6.94 20.42 6.22
CA ILE A 150 -7.62 19.14 6.47
C ILE A 150 -9.12 19.34 6.21
N PRO A 151 -9.79 18.43 5.50
CA PRO A 151 -9.31 17.19 4.86
C PRO A 151 -8.25 17.45 3.78
N ILE A 152 -7.30 16.51 3.63
CA ILE A 152 -6.18 16.65 2.69
C ILE A 152 -6.65 16.24 1.29
N THR A 153 -6.66 17.19 0.34
CA THR A 153 -6.84 16.90 -1.09
C THR A 153 -5.49 16.75 -1.79
N GLU A 154 -5.49 16.28 -3.05
CA GLU A 154 -4.26 16.17 -3.85
C GLU A 154 -3.64 17.54 -4.22
N GLU A 155 -4.41 18.62 -4.07
CA GLU A 155 -3.96 20.01 -4.25
C GLU A 155 -3.20 20.54 -3.04
N CYS A 156 -3.28 19.85 -1.89
CA CYS A 156 -2.50 20.23 -0.72
C CYS A 156 -1.01 20.23 -1.06
N PRO A 157 -0.31 21.35 -0.84
CA PRO A 157 1.11 21.43 -1.16
C PRO A 157 1.90 20.40 -0.35
N MET A 158 2.97 19.89 -0.95
CA MET A 158 3.92 19.06 -0.22
C MET A 158 4.66 19.96 0.79
N GLY A 159 4.41 19.73 2.09
CA GLY A 159 5.08 20.41 3.20
C GLY A 159 6.51 19.90 3.42
N GLU A 160 7.15 20.36 4.48
CA GLU A 160 8.42 19.82 4.95
C GLU A 160 8.21 18.38 5.48
N ARG A 161 8.96 17.42 4.94
CA ARG A 161 8.89 16.03 5.41
C ARG A 161 9.73 15.86 6.67
N THR A 162 9.16 15.24 7.67
CA THR A 162 9.77 15.09 8.99
C THR A 162 10.71 13.89 9.10
N ASN A 163 10.83 13.08 8.02
CA ASN A 163 11.62 11.85 8.04
C ASN A 163 12.10 11.43 6.63
N PRO A 164 13.22 10.67 6.55
CA PRO A 164 13.80 10.23 5.27
C PRO A 164 12.87 9.34 4.44
N TYR A 165 12.02 8.51 5.06
CA TYR A 165 11.04 7.73 4.29
C TYR A 165 10.08 8.62 3.50
N GLY A 166 9.47 9.62 4.14
CA GLY A 166 8.60 10.58 3.47
C GLY A 166 9.34 11.35 2.38
N GLU A 167 10.61 11.71 2.62
CA GLU A 167 11.44 12.38 1.62
C GLU A 167 11.71 11.47 0.40
N THR A 168 12.03 10.17 0.61
CA THR A 168 12.21 9.25 -0.53
C THR A 168 10.94 9.12 -1.36
N LYS A 169 9.74 9.10 -0.74
CA LYS A 169 8.48 9.05 -1.48
C LYS A 169 8.24 10.31 -2.32
N ALA A 170 8.53 11.50 -1.77
CA ALA A 170 8.41 12.76 -2.52
C ALA A 170 9.42 12.84 -3.68
N MET A 171 10.66 12.39 -3.47
CA MET A 171 11.68 12.30 -4.52
C MET A 171 11.26 11.32 -5.63
N GLN A 172 10.71 10.16 -5.29
CA GLN A 172 10.23 9.18 -6.27
C GLN A 172 9.06 9.74 -7.10
N GLU A 173 8.09 10.45 -6.49
CA GLU A 173 7.04 11.16 -7.23
C GLU A 173 7.64 12.17 -8.22
N ARG A 174 8.67 12.91 -7.79
CA ARG A 174 9.35 13.87 -8.65
C ARG A 174 10.09 13.18 -9.80
N ILE A 175 10.83 12.10 -9.55
CA ILE A 175 11.53 11.31 -10.56
C ILE A 175 10.53 10.80 -11.61
N LEU A 176 9.43 10.19 -11.19
CA LEU A 176 8.40 9.67 -12.10
C LEU A 176 7.74 10.79 -12.93
N THR A 177 7.51 11.94 -12.32
CA THR A 177 6.99 13.12 -13.03
C THR A 177 7.99 13.65 -14.08
N ASP A 178 9.27 13.68 -13.77
CA ASP A 178 10.29 14.15 -14.72
C ASP A 178 10.54 13.12 -15.84
N ILE A 179 10.40 11.81 -15.58
CA ILE A 179 10.39 10.76 -16.60
C ILE A 179 9.24 10.99 -17.58
N TRP A 180 8.01 11.22 -17.10
CA TRP A 180 6.88 11.56 -17.96
C TRP A 180 7.11 12.86 -18.76
N ARG A 181 7.68 13.90 -18.15
CA ARG A 181 8.00 15.15 -18.87
C ARG A 181 8.99 14.95 -20.01
N SER A 182 9.92 14.00 -19.85
CA SER A 182 10.90 13.67 -20.89
C SER A 182 10.31 12.81 -22.02
N ASP A 183 9.25 12.04 -21.72
CA ASP A 183 8.57 11.16 -22.66
C ASP A 183 7.09 11.03 -22.27
N ASN A 184 6.23 11.81 -22.94
CA ASN A 184 4.80 11.92 -22.62
C ASN A 184 3.97 10.66 -22.92
N GLU A 185 4.56 9.59 -23.44
CA GLU A 185 3.90 8.28 -23.57
C GLU A 185 3.79 7.54 -22.24
N TRP A 186 4.57 7.95 -21.23
CA TRP A 186 4.44 7.38 -19.89
C TRP A 186 3.07 7.72 -19.26
N GLN A 187 2.51 6.73 -18.57
CA GLN A 187 1.32 6.87 -17.74
C GLN A 187 1.70 6.53 -16.30
N VAL A 188 1.59 7.50 -15.42
CA VAL A 188 2.04 7.40 -14.03
C VAL A 188 0.86 7.66 -13.10
N MET A 189 0.50 6.69 -12.28
CA MET A 189 -0.48 6.84 -11.19
C MET A 189 0.26 6.88 -9.86
N LEU A 190 0.21 8.03 -9.17
CA LEU A 190 0.79 8.24 -7.86
C LEU A 190 -0.32 8.07 -6.82
N LEU A 191 -0.29 6.98 -6.07
CA LEU A 191 -1.31 6.69 -5.06
C LEU A 191 -0.76 7.02 -3.67
N ARG A 192 -1.29 8.09 -3.06
CA ARG A 192 -0.90 8.55 -1.72
C ARG A 192 -1.77 7.87 -0.68
N TYR A 193 -1.22 6.84 -0.03
CA TYR A 193 -1.94 6.09 1.00
C TYR A 193 -1.95 6.83 2.33
N PHE A 194 -3.04 6.68 3.05
CA PHE A 194 -3.10 7.01 4.46
C PHE A 194 -2.66 5.80 5.29
N ASN A 195 -3.36 5.33 6.29
CA ASN A 195 -2.88 4.27 7.17
C ASN A 195 -3.54 2.91 6.83
N PRO A 196 -2.92 2.05 6.00
CA PRO A 196 -3.50 0.75 5.68
C PRO A 196 -3.45 -0.18 6.90
N ILE A 197 -4.61 -0.77 7.21
CA ILE A 197 -4.81 -1.73 8.30
C ILE A 197 -5.77 -2.84 7.87
N GLY A 198 -6.06 -3.78 8.77
CA GLY A 198 -6.94 -4.90 8.48
C GLY A 198 -6.18 -6.10 7.92
N ALA A 199 -6.92 -7.03 7.36
CA ALA A 199 -6.40 -8.24 6.72
C ALA A 199 -7.44 -8.78 5.72
N HIS A 200 -7.12 -9.84 4.98
CA HIS A 200 -8.13 -10.53 4.18
C HIS A 200 -9.13 -11.25 5.08
N ALA A 201 -10.42 -11.16 4.77
CA ALA A 201 -11.51 -11.70 5.59
C ALA A 201 -11.39 -13.22 5.87
N SER A 202 -10.64 -13.95 5.03
CA SER A 202 -10.37 -15.37 5.23
C SER A 202 -9.49 -15.69 6.46
N GLY A 203 -8.78 -14.71 7.02
CA GLY A 203 -7.75 -14.93 8.04
C GLY A 203 -6.52 -15.69 7.54
N ARG A 204 -6.33 -15.83 6.21
CA ARG A 204 -5.22 -16.59 5.59
C ARG A 204 -4.05 -15.70 5.18
N ILE A 205 -4.28 -14.40 5.03
CA ILE A 205 -3.29 -13.41 4.62
C ILE A 205 -3.50 -12.10 5.39
N GLY A 206 -2.42 -11.49 5.86
CA GLY A 206 -2.43 -10.27 6.66
C GLY A 206 -1.04 -9.68 6.85
N GLU A 207 -0.89 -8.71 7.74
CA GLU A 207 0.39 -8.08 8.05
C GLU A 207 1.19 -8.96 9.02
N ASP A 208 2.42 -9.34 8.62
CA ASP A 208 3.35 -10.15 9.43
C ASP A 208 4.71 -9.43 9.54
N PRO A 209 4.81 -8.37 10.37
CA PRO A 209 6.03 -7.60 10.51
C PRO A 209 7.12 -8.39 11.23
N LYS A 210 8.37 -8.27 10.76
CA LYS A 210 9.53 -8.82 11.48
C LYS A 210 9.79 -8.02 12.77
N GLY A 211 9.83 -8.70 13.91
CA GLY A 211 10.09 -8.10 15.22
C GLY A 211 8.92 -7.32 15.81
N ILE A 212 9.22 -6.28 16.59
CA ILE A 212 8.19 -5.43 17.21
C ILE A 212 7.59 -4.50 16.14
N PRO A 213 6.26 -4.51 15.95
CA PRO A 213 5.61 -3.67 14.96
C PRO A 213 5.80 -2.18 15.23
N ASN A 214 6.05 -1.41 14.16
CA ASN A 214 6.09 0.05 14.24
C ASN A 214 4.69 0.67 14.01
N ASN A 215 3.78 -0.04 13.35
CA ASN A 215 2.41 0.41 13.09
C ASN A 215 1.49 0.06 14.26
N LEU A 216 0.48 0.90 14.50
CA LEU A 216 -0.43 0.78 15.64
C LEU A 216 -1.19 -0.56 15.63
N LEU A 217 -1.89 -0.92 14.54
CA LEU A 217 -2.78 -2.07 14.54
C LEU A 217 -2.06 -3.41 14.77
N PRO A 218 -0.95 -3.74 14.08
CA PRO A 218 -0.23 -4.99 14.38
C PRO A 218 0.37 -4.99 15.79
N TYR A 219 0.72 -3.81 16.37
CA TYR A 219 1.13 -3.71 17.76
C TYR A 219 -0.02 -4.06 18.71
N VAL A 220 -1.21 -3.46 18.50
CA VAL A 220 -2.44 -3.76 19.26
C VAL A 220 -2.81 -5.24 19.15
N ALA A 221 -2.68 -5.85 17.97
CA ALA A 221 -2.92 -7.27 17.75
C ALA A 221 -1.95 -8.16 18.56
N GLN A 222 -0.67 -7.77 18.66
CA GLN A 222 0.29 -8.48 19.51
C GLN A 222 0.00 -8.33 21.01
N VAL A 223 -0.57 -7.21 21.46
CA VAL A 223 -1.08 -7.08 22.84
C VAL A 223 -2.28 -7.99 23.04
N ALA A 224 -3.22 -8.05 22.11
CA ALA A 224 -4.39 -8.93 22.20
C ALA A 224 -4.05 -10.43 22.27
N THR A 225 -2.97 -10.85 21.62
CA THR A 225 -2.43 -12.23 21.71
C THR A 225 -1.56 -12.48 22.94
N GLY A 226 -1.22 -11.43 23.71
CA GLY A 226 -0.36 -11.54 24.90
C GLY A 226 1.14 -11.58 24.60
N LYS A 227 1.56 -11.32 23.34
CA LYS A 227 2.98 -11.20 22.99
C LYS A 227 3.60 -9.91 23.52
N LEU A 228 2.82 -8.83 23.60
CA LEU A 228 3.18 -7.57 24.21
C LEU A 228 2.28 -7.29 25.40
N GLU A 229 2.81 -6.62 26.41
CA GLU A 229 2.14 -6.37 27.68
C GLU A 229 0.99 -5.37 27.55
N LYS A 230 1.23 -4.26 26.86
CA LYS A 230 0.30 -3.12 26.78
C LYS A 230 0.57 -2.27 25.53
N VAL A 231 -0.44 -1.49 25.13
CA VAL A 231 -0.31 -0.52 24.04
C VAL A 231 0.30 0.78 24.55
N HIS A 232 1.28 1.34 23.84
CA HIS A 232 1.87 2.64 24.10
C HIS A 232 1.17 3.71 23.26
N VAL A 233 0.46 4.63 23.91
CA VAL A 233 -0.25 5.76 23.30
C VAL A 233 0.63 7.00 23.46
N PHE A 234 1.11 7.54 22.34
CA PHE A 234 2.06 8.66 22.35
C PHE A 234 1.35 10.02 22.31
N GLY A 235 1.23 10.65 23.48
CA GLY A 235 0.52 11.91 23.71
C GLY A 235 -0.98 11.74 23.94
N ASN A 236 -1.52 12.54 24.87
CA ASN A 236 -2.95 12.66 25.16
C ASN A 236 -3.38 14.13 25.31
N ASP A 237 -2.56 15.02 24.78
CA ASP A 237 -2.70 16.46 24.89
C ASP A 237 -2.75 17.15 23.50
N TYR A 238 -3.03 16.37 22.42
CA TYR A 238 -3.30 16.93 21.10
C TYR A 238 -4.66 17.64 21.09
N ASP A 239 -4.80 18.65 20.21
CA ASP A 239 -6.07 19.30 19.92
C ASP A 239 -6.96 18.37 19.05
N THR A 240 -7.51 17.35 19.70
CA THR A 240 -8.35 16.30 19.14
C THR A 240 -9.41 15.89 20.17
N PRO A 241 -10.51 15.21 19.77
CA PRO A 241 -11.62 14.92 20.69
C PRO A 241 -11.25 14.16 21.96
N ASP A 242 -10.25 13.28 21.93
CA ASP A 242 -9.80 12.52 23.09
C ASP A 242 -8.33 12.76 23.48
N GLY A 243 -7.73 13.77 22.86
CA GLY A 243 -6.35 14.19 23.11
C GLY A 243 -5.30 13.32 22.39
N THR A 244 -5.68 12.22 21.75
CA THR A 244 -4.74 11.34 21.03
C THR A 244 -4.70 11.65 19.54
N GLY A 245 -3.63 11.23 18.84
CA GLY A 245 -3.48 11.50 17.40
C GLY A 245 -4.59 10.87 16.56
N VAL A 246 -5.09 11.61 15.56
CA VAL A 246 -6.15 11.18 14.64
C VAL A 246 -5.57 10.88 13.26
N ARG A 247 -5.92 9.72 12.72
CA ARG A 247 -5.45 9.25 11.39
C ARG A 247 -6.60 8.69 10.58
N ASP A 248 -6.47 8.77 9.25
CA ASP A 248 -7.33 8.07 8.31
C ASP A 248 -6.81 6.64 8.16
N TYR A 249 -7.57 5.69 8.65
CA TYR A 249 -7.27 4.27 8.50
C TYR A 249 -8.09 3.70 7.34
N ILE A 250 -7.42 2.97 6.45
CA ILE A 250 -8.05 2.33 5.28
C ILE A 250 -7.84 0.82 5.34
N HIS A 251 -8.89 0.08 5.02
CA HIS A 251 -8.79 -1.37 4.93
C HIS A 251 -7.88 -1.78 3.77
N VAL A 252 -6.94 -2.71 4.02
CA VAL A 252 -5.96 -3.14 3.01
C VAL A 252 -6.58 -3.70 1.73
N VAL A 253 -7.76 -4.34 1.82
CA VAL A 253 -8.49 -4.85 0.64
C VAL A 253 -9.08 -3.69 -0.17
N ASP A 254 -9.61 -2.64 0.46
CA ASP A 254 -10.09 -1.46 -0.25
C ASP A 254 -8.93 -0.73 -0.93
N LEU A 255 -7.78 -0.64 -0.25
CA LEU A 255 -6.56 -0.09 -0.84
C LEU A 255 -6.11 -0.93 -2.05
N ALA A 256 -6.14 -2.27 -1.96
CA ALA A 256 -5.83 -3.17 -3.07
C ALA A 256 -6.76 -2.95 -4.27
N LYS A 257 -8.07 -2.81 -4.02
CA LYS A 257 -9.06 -2.44 -5.06
C LYS A 257 -8.76 -1.07 -5.69
N GLY A 258 -8.20 -0.13 -4.92
CA GLY A 258 -7.75 1.17 -5.43
C GLY A 258 -6.64 1.05 -6.48
N HIS A 259 -5.71 0.08 -6.30
CA HIS A 259 -4.69 -0.21 -7.31
C HIS A 259 -5.28 -0.80 -8.58
N VAL A 260 -6.26 -1.70 -8.46
CA VAL A 260 -6.99 -2.24 -9.61
C VAL A 260 -7.72 -1.12 -10.36
N ALA A 261 -8.34 -0.19 -9.64
CA ALA A 261 -9.00 0.97 -10.23
C ALA A 261 -7.99 1.89 -10.95
N ALA A 262 -6.78 2.10 -10.38
CA ALA A 262 -5.73 2.88 -11.01
C ALA A 262 -5.22 2.22 -12.31
N ILE A 263 -5.00 0.90 -12.33
CA ILE A 263 -4.65 0.15 -13.56
C ILE A 263 -5.72 0.33 -14.64
N LYS A 264 -6.99 0.18 -14.29
CA LYS A 264 -8.11 0.43 -15.22
C LYS A 264 -8.16 1.88 -15.69
N GLY A 265 -7.91 2.83 -14.79
CA GLY A 265 -7.89 4.26 -15.09
C GLY A 265 -6.83 4.64 -16.13
N MET A 266 -5.73 3.90 -16.25
CA MET A 266 -4.70 4.14 -17.27
C MET A 266 -5.20 3.99 -18.71
N GLU A 267 -6.34 3.34 -18.94
CA GLU A 267 -6.92 3.25 -20.28
C GLU A 267 -7.43 4.61 -20.80
N THR A 268 -7.80 5.51 -19.88
CA THR A 268 -8.46 6.78 -20.22
C THR A 268 -7.76 8.02 -19.67
N LEU A 269 -6.88 7.86 -18.67
CA LEU A 269 -6.22 8.96 -17.98
C LEU A 269 -4.76 9.07 -18.43
N PRO A 270 -4.39 10.09 -19.18
CA PRO A 270 -3.02 10.28 -19.66
C PRO A 270 -2.12 10.91 -18.60
N GLY A 271 -0.82 10.75 -18.79
CA GLY A 271 0.22 11.48 -18.05
C GLY A 271 0.35 11.08 -16.59
N VAL A 272 0.62 12.06 -15.74
CA VAL A 272 0.76 11.86 -14.30
C VAL A 272 -0.56 12.17 -13.60
N GLN A 273 -1.08 11.19 -12.87
CA GLN A 273 -2.28 11.34 -12.06
C GLN A 273 -1.94 11.07 -10.60
N ILE A 274 -2.48 11.85 -9.68
CA ILE A 274 -2.29 11.72 -8.24
C ILE A 274 -3.64 11.45 -7.60
N PHE A 275 -3.71 10.45 -6.71
CA PHE A 275 -4.93 10.12 -5.97
C PHE A 275 -4.63 9.84 -4.50
N ASN A 276 -5.40 10.45 -3.61
CA ASN A 276 -5.45 10.08 -2.21
C ASN A 276 -6.30 8.82 -2.03
N LEU A 277 -5.74 7.80 -1.39
CA LEU A 277 -6.46 6.59 -1.02
C LEU A 277 -6.60 6.51 0.50
N GLY A 278 -7.75 6.94 0.97
CA GLY A 278 -8.20 6.91 2.36
C GLY A 278 -9.71 6.79 2.43
N THR A 279 -10.26 6.85 3.64
CA THR A 279 -11.71 6.76 3.87
C THR A 279 -12.38 8.13 3.94
N GLY A 280 -11.60 9.20 4.17
CA GLY A 280 -12.12 10.52 4.49
C GLY A 280 -12.56 10.67 5.95
N HIS A 281 -12.31 9.67 6.79
CA HIS A 281 -12.64 9.67 8.20
C HIS A 281 -11.39 9.55 9.06
N GLY A 282 -11.29 10.41 10.09
CA GLY A 282 -10.23 10.34 11.08
C GLY A 282 -10.68 9.53 12.30
N TYR A 283 -9.85 8.56 12.71
CA TYR A 283 -10.03 7.82 13.96
C TYR A 283 -8.85 8.08 14.89
N SER A 284 -9.13 8.24 16.18
CA SER A 284 -8.10 8.42 17.20
C SER A 284 -7.40 7.09 17.54
N VAL A 285 -6.24 7.20 18.22
CA VAL A 285 -5.57 5.99 18.73
C VAL A 285 -6.45 5.23 19.70
N LEU A 286 -7.22 5.94 20.56
CA LEU A 286 -8.14 5.30 21.50
C LEU A 286 -9.36 4.67 20.80
N ASP A 287 -9.81 5.23 19.65
CA ASP A 287 -10.85 4.59 18.82
C ASP A 287 -10.38 3.21 18.33
N ILE A 288 -9.14 3.13 17.84
CA ILE A 288 -8.55 1.86 17.40
C ILE A 288 -8.48 0.86 18.54
N ILE A 289 -8.00 1.27 19.73
CA ILE A 289 -7.90 0.38 20.89
C ILE A 289 -9.29 -0.13 21.29
N ARG A 290 -10.30 0.75 21.35
CA ARG A 290 -11.69 0.39 21.68
C ARG A 290 -12.30 -0.58 20.65
N ALA A 291 -12.14 -0.27 19.35
CA ALA A 291 -12.66 -1.12 18.28
C ALA A 291 -11.99 -2.50 18.26
N PHE A 292 -10.67 -2.54 18.49
CA PHE A 292 -9.94 -3.81 18.54
C PHE A 292 -10.25 -4.62 19.78
N SER A 293 -10.43 -3.96 20.94
CA SER A 293 -10.90 -4.61 22.19
C SER A 293 -12.24 -5.32 21.98
N LYS A 294 -13.17 -4.64 21.28
CA LYS A 294 -14.46 -5.23 20.91
C LYS A 294 -14.28 -6.44 19.96
N ALA A 295 -13.42 -6.32 18.95
CA ALA A 295 -13.18 -7.39 17.97
C ALA A 295 -12.56 -8.64 18.61
N CYS A 296 -11.62 -8.48 19.55
CA CYS A 296 -10.96 -9.60 20.22
C CYS A 296 -11.67 -10.09 21.49
N GLY A 297 -12.71 -9.37 21.95
CA GLY A 297 -13.46 -9.71 23.16
C GLY A 297 -12.67 -9.54 24.47
N LYS A 298 -11.64 -8.68 24.49
CA LYS A 298 -10.77 -8.44 25.65
C LYS A 298 -10.55 -6.94 25.83
N ASP A 299 -10.50 -6.47 27.07
CA ASP A 299 -10.01 -5.12 27.38
C ASP A 299 -8.49 -5.08 27.19
N LEU A 300 -8.03 -4.24 26.26
CA LEU A 300 -6.61 -4.13 25.96
C LEU A 300 -5.97 -3.05 26.84
N PRO A 301 -4.96 -3.41 27.64
CA PRO A 301 -4.26 -2.45 28.48
C PRO A 301 -3.44 -1.47 27.65
N TYR A 302 -3.43 -0.21 28.05
CA TYR A 302 -2.59 0.82 27.43
C TYR A 302 -1.98 1.78 28.47
N VAL A 303 -0.94 2.49 28.04
CA VAL A 303 -0.28 3.52 28.83
C VAL A 303 -0.08 4.73 27.95
N ILE A 304 -0.17 5.92 28.55
CA ILE A 304 0.12 7.18 27.87
C ILE A 304 1.60 7.49 28.03
N ASP A 305 2.28 7.68 26.90
CA ASP A 305 3.68 8.11 26.83
C ASP A 305 3.76 9.56 26.29
N PRO A 306 4.89 10.23 26.43
CA PRO A 306 5.11 11.53 25.80
C PRO A 306 4.94 11.48 24.27
N ARG A 307 4.58 12.61 23.65
CA ARG A 307 4.46 12.72 22.19
C ARG A 307 5.75 12.28 21.50
N ARG A 308 5.62 11.61 20.38
CA ARG A 308 6.78 11.33 19.50
C ARG A 308 7.11 12.59 18.70
N PRO A 309 8.39 12.92 18.52
CA PRO A 309 8.80 13.99 17.62
C PRO A 309 8.28 13.78 16.21
N GLY A 310 7.69 14.83 15.61
CA GLY A 310 7.19 14.81 14.24
C GLY A 310 5.77 14.22 14.05
N ASP A 311 5.08 13.77 15.12
CA ASP A 311 3.68 13.39 15.03
C ASP A 311 2.78 14.63 14.95
N VAL A 312 1.90 14.66 13.93
CA VAL A 312 0.85 15.68 13.78
C VAL A 312 -0.43 15.26 14.53
N ALA A 313 -1.21 16.26 15.01
CA ALA A 313 -2.45 16.00 15.74
C ALA A 313 -3.46 15.21 14.89
N THR A 314 -3.71 15.67 13.67
CA THR A 314 -4.76 15.13 12.78
C THR A 314 -4.24 15.03 11.35
N CYS A 315 -4.54 13.89 10.70
CA CYS A 315 -4.19 13.64 9.30
C CYS A 315 -5.22 12.69 8.68
N TYR A 316 -6.13 13.23 7.84
CA TYR A 316 -7.09 12.43 7.08
C TYR A 316 -7.36 13.03 5.70
N SER A 317 -7.76 12.16 4.77
CA SER A 317 -7.91 12.47 3.35
C SER A 317 -9.25 13.09 3.00
N ASP A 318 -9.27 13.70 1.81
CA ASP A 318 -10.47 13.82 0.98
C ASP A 318 -10.31 12.87 -0.22
N PRO A 319 -11.06 11.74 -0.28
CA PRO A 319 -10.97 10.76 -1.37
C PRO A 319 -11.89 11.10 -2.56
N THR A 320 -12.45 12.30 -2.61
CA THR A 320 -13.43 12.69 -3.64
C THR A 320 -12.90 12.50 -5.06
N LYS A 321 -11.65 12.87 -5.33
CA LYS A 321 -11.05 12.68 -6.65
C LYS A 321 -10.97 11.21 -7.06
N ALA A 322 -10.56 10.32 -6.16
CA ALA A 322 -10.53 8.88 -6.44
C ALA A 322 -11.94 8.33 -6.73
N ARG A 323 -12.94 8.79 -5.99
CA ARG A 323 -14.35 8.42 -6.24
C ARG A 323 -14.85 8.89 -7.61
N GLU A 324 -14.63 10.15 -7.96
CA GLU A 324 -15.19 10.75 -9.17
C GLU A 324 -14.45 10.33 -10.44
N VAL A 325 -13.13 10.15 -10.36
CA VAL A 325 -12.28 9.89 -11.53
C VAL A 325 -12.03 8.39 -11.74
N LEU A 326 -11.79 7.64 -10.66
CA LEU A 326 -11.52 6.19 -10.74
C LEU A 326 -12.76 5.33 -10.46
N GLY A 327 -13.86 5.94 -9.98
CA GLY A 327 -15.03 5.19 -9.52
C GLY A 327 -14.75 4.33 -8.28
N TRP A 328 -13.71 4.68 -7.51
CA TRP A 328 -13.28 3.91 -6.35
C TRP A 328 -13.74 4.56 -5.05
N VAL A 329 -14.18 3.72 -4.11
CA VAL A 329 -14.58 4.12 -2.75
C VAL A 329 -14.05 3.08 -1.76
N ALA A 330 -13.61 3.52 -0.59
CA ALA A 330 -13.38 2.64 0.54
C ALA A 330 -14.73 2.19 1.13
N GLU A 331 -14.97 0.88 1.21
CA GLU A 331 -16.26 0.29 1.61
C GLU A 331 -16.27 -0.20 3.06
N LYS A 332 -15.09 -0.58 3.58
CA LYS A 332 -14.91 -1.18 4.90
C LYS A 332 -14.78 -0.10 5.98
N ASN A 333 -15.47 -0.31 7.11
CA ASN A 333 -15.41 0.56 8.29
C ASN A 333 -14.35 0.10 9.30
N LEU A 334 -14.22 0.81 10.43
CA LEU A 334 -13.23 0.51 11.46
C LEU A 334 -13.47 -0.86 12.12
N GLU A 335 -14.73 -1.24 12.32
CA GLU A 335 -15.10 -2.53 12.87
C GLU A 335 -14.65 -3.68 11.97
N ASP A 336 -14.87 -3.55 10.65
CA ASP A 336 -14.40 -4.53 9.66
C ASP A 336 -12.87 -4.64 9.67
N MET A 337 -12.16 -3.51 9.71
CA MET A 337 -10.70 -3.45 9.77
C MET A 337 -10.15 -4.20 10.99
N CYS A 338 -10.73 -3.95 12.17
CA CYS A 338 -10.31 -4.60 13.41
C CYS A 338 -10.70 -6.08 13.44
N ALA A 339 -11.89 -6.43 12.96
CA ALA A 339 -12.38 -7.82 12.92
C ALA A 339 -11.51 -8.68 11.98
N ASP A 340 -11.24 -8.22 10.77
CA ASP A 340 -10.42 -8.94 9.79
C ASP A 340 -8.95 -9.06 10.27
N ALA A 341 -8.40 -8.00 10.90
CA ALA A 341 -7.06 -8.05 11.50
C ALA A 341 -7.00 -9.05 12.68
N TRP A 342 -8.02 -9.09 13.53
CA TRP A 342 -8.09 -10.06 14.62
C TRP A 342 -8.27 -11.49 14.10
N ASN A 343 -9.10 -11.68 13.07
CA ASN A 343 -9.26 -12.98 12.43
C ASN A 343 -7.91 -13.50 11.91
N TRP A 344 -7.12 -12.66 11.23
CA TRP A 344 -5.77 -13.01 10.82
C TRP A 344 -4.88 -13.36 12.02
N GLN A 345 -4.74 -12.45 12.98
CA GLN A 345 -3.79 -12.59 14.08
C GLN A 345 -4.12 -13.77 15.01
N SER A 346 -5.41 -14.04 15.26
CA SER A 346 -5.84 -15.13 16.13
C SER A 346 -5.59 -16.52 15.52
N HIS A 347 -5.68 -16.65 14.20
CA HIS A 347 -5.39 -17.89 13.48
C HIS A 347 -3.91 -18.05 13.12
N ASN A 348 -3.15 -16.97 13.14
CA ASN A 348 -1.72 -16.96 12.82
C ASN A 348 -0.93 -16.23 13.91
N PRO A 349 -0.90 -16.75 15.15
CA PRO A 349 -0.26 -16.07 16.27
C PRO A 349 1.24 -15.84 16.05
N ASN A 350 1.88 -16.69 15.26
CA ASN A 350 3.30 -16.57 14.88
C ASN A 350 3.52 -16.07 13.45
N GLY A 351 2.51 -15.41 12.87
CA GLY A 351 2.53 -14.98 11.47
C GLY A 351 2.40 -16.17 10.51
N TYR A 352 3.05 -16.07 9.36
CA TYR A 352 3.02 -17.13 8.35
C TYR A 352 3.78 -18.42 8.73
N GLU A 353 4.47 -18.45 9.85
CA GLU A 353 5.21 -19.62 10.31
C GLU A 353 4.35 -20.61 11.14
N GLY A 354 3.10 -20.29 11.36
CA GLY A 354 2.06 -21.16 11.92
C GLY A 354 2.22 -21.51 13.38
#